data_454a4d2c16188c9ea5e94fa8b2f33465
#
_entry.id   454a4d2c16188c9ea5e94fa8b2f33465
#
_cell.length_a   1.000
_cell.length_b   1.000
_cell.length_c   1.000
_cell.angle_alpha   90.00
_cell.angle_beta   90.00
_cell.angle_gamma   90.00
#
_symmetry.space_group_name_H-M   'P 1'
#
loop_
_entity.id
_entity.type
_entity.pdbx_description
1 polymer ?
#
loop_
_entity_poly.entity_id
_entity_poly.type
_entity_poly.pdbx_seq_one_letter_code
_entity_poly.pdbx_strand_id
1 'polypeptide(L)'
;MFFMSQEKSQMVSRDQALPGRGTPIATAPTHFLTGRPLQAAPEAGLQEAMFGMGCFWGVERMFWGIDGVWLTMVGYAAGYTPNPTYEEVCSGKTGHNEVVRV
;
A
#
# COMPACT_ATOMS: atom_id res chain seq x y z
N MET A 1 -18.90 -10.82 7.97
CA MET A 1 -17.89 -11.31 8.87
C MET A 1 -16.79 -11.98 8.09
N PHE A 2 -15.61 -11.84 8.56
CA PHE A 2 -14.45 -12.32 7.85
C PHE A 2 -13.70 -13.33 8.67
N PHE A 3 -13.39 -14.44 8.04
CA PHE A 3 -12.41 -15.36 8.60
C PHE A 3 -11.08 -15.06 7.96
N MET A 4 -10.14 -14.60 8.74
CA MET A 4 -8.77 -14.56 8.27
C MET A 4 -8.20 -15.95 8.36
N SER A 5 -7.61 -16.42 7.28
CA SER A 5 -6.86 -17.67 7.33
C SER A 5 -5.66 -17.50 8.27
N GLN A 6 -5.19 -18.60 8.82
CA GLN A 6 -3.96 -18.53 9.65
C GLN A 6 -2.78 -17.97 8.88
N GLU A 7 -2.73 -18.20 7.57
CA GLU A 7 -1.69 -17.67 6.72
C GLU A 7 -1.70 -16.14 6.68
N LYS A 8 -2.89 -15.51 6.75
CA LYS A 8 -3.00 -14.05 6.78
C LYS A 8 -2.77 -13.47 8.16
N SER A 9 -3.06 -14.22 9.22
CA SER A 9 -2.90 -13.75 10.60
C SER A 9 -1.47 -13.91 11.12
N GLN A 10 -0.63 -14.65 10.41
CA GLN A 10 0.76 -14.90 10.78
C GLN A 10 1.69 -14.35 9.71
N MET A 11 2.74 -13.69 10.16
CA MET A 11 3.78 -13.20 9.25
C MET A 11 4.50 -14.39 8.63
N VAL A 12 4.51 -14.44 7.31
CA VAL A 12 5.29 -15.44 6.59
C VAL A 12 6.78 -15.20 6.84
N SER A 13 7.58 -16.27 6.86
CA SER A 13 9.03 -16.14 6.95
C SER A 13 9.61 -15.65 5.62
N ARG A 14 10.80 -15.05 5.67
CA ARG A 14 11.49 -14.60 4.47
C ARG A 14 11.68 -15.74 3.45
N ASP A 15 12.03 -16.92 3.93
CA ASP A 15 12.30 -18.06 3.06
C ASP A 15 11.05 -18.64 2.41
N GLN A 16 9.90 -18.44 3.02
CA GLN A 16 8.61 -18.93 2.53
C GLN A 16 7.83 -17.89 1.75
N ALA A 17 8.30 -16.64 1.74
CA ALA A 17 7.64 -15.58 1.02
C ALA A 17 7.66 -15.83 -0.49
N LEU A 18 6.61 -15.38 -1.18
CA LEU A 18 6.55 -15.50 -2.64
C LEU A 18 7.71 -14.72 -3.28
N PRO A 19 8.19 -15.17 -4.44
CA PRO A 19 9.36 -14.57 -5.07
C PRO A 19 9.10 -13.17 -5.67
N GLY A 20 7.87 -12.87 -6.04
CA GLY A 20 7.55 -11.60 -6.69
C GLY A 20 8.31 -11.41 -7.99
N ARG A 21 8.71 -10.18 -8.27
CA ARG A 21 9.43 -9.80 -9.49
C ARG A 21 10.31 -8.58 -9.26
N GLY A 22 11.33 -8.46 -10.12
CA GLY A 22 12.28 -7.35 -10.01
C GLY A 22 11.78 -6.03 -10.60
N THR A 23 10.69 -6.06 -11.36
CA THR A 23 10.16 -4.85 -12.00
C THR A 23 8.98 -4.30 -11.22
N PRO A 24 8.85 -2.97 -11.06
CA PRO A 24 7.69 -2.38 -10.41
C PRO A 24 6.39 -2.69 -11.15
N ILE A 25 5.31 -2.83 -10.38
CA ILE A 25 3.96 -2.91 -10.95
C ILE A 25 3.60 -1.54 -11.52
N ALA A 26 2.95 -1.53 -12.68
CA ALA A 26 2.52 -0.30 -13.30
C ALA A 26 1.57 0.47 -12.38
N THR A 27 1.84 1.76 -12.19
CA THR A 27 1.08 2.64 -11.31
C THR A 27 0.58 3.83 -12.12
N ALA A 28 -0.61 4.32 -11.79
CA ALA A 28 -1.13 5.55 -12.39
C ALA A 28 -0.13 6.69 -12.14
N PRO A 29 0.12 7.55 -13.13
CA PRO A 29 1.09 8.63 -12.97
C PRO A 29 0.60 9.77 -12.08
N THR A 30 -0.71 9.96 -11.97
CA THR A 30 -1.30 11.10 -11.26
C THR A 30 -2.41 10.65 -10.34
N HIS A 31 -2.66 11.46 -9.31
CA HIS A 31 -3.74 11.26 -8.37
C HIS A 31 -5.10 11.45 -9.05
N PHE A 32 -6.05 10.58 -8.73
CA PHE A 32 -7.37 10.57 -9.34
C PHE A 32 -8.14 11.88 -9.18
N LEU A 33 -8.11 12.48 -7.98
CA LEU A 33 -8.85 13.69 -7.69
C LEU A 33 -8.07 14.96 -8.01
N THR A 34 -6.79 15.01 -7.63
CA THR A 34 -6.02 16.24 -7.66
C THR A 34 -5.18 16.42 -8.93
N GLY A 35 -4.94 15.34 -9.66
CA GLY A 35 -4.04 15.35 -10.80
C GLY A 35 -2.55 15.51 -10.45
N ARG A 36 -2.21 15.55 -9.15
CA ARG A 36 -0.80 15.68 -8.74
C ARG A 36 -0.02 14.42 -9.07
N PRO A 37 1.28 14.54 -9.45
CA PRO A 37 2.11 13.37 -9.67
C PRO A 37 2.20 12.50 -8.41
N LEU A 38 1.93 11.21 -8.54
CA LEU A 38 1.89 10.31 -7.38
C LEU A 38 3.26 10.06 -6.77
N GLN A 39 4.30 10.04 -7.57
CA GLN A 39 5.64 9.70 -7.12
C GLN A 39 6.57 10.90 -7.04
N ALA A 40 6.01 12.10 -7.08
CA ALA A 40 6.81 13.31 -6.90
C ALA A 40 7.25 13.46 -5.45
N ALA A 41 8.41 14.08 -5.25
CA ALA A 41 8.84 14.46 -3.91
C ALA A 41 7.87 15.48 -3.33
N PRO A 42 7.60 15.42 -2.01
CA PRO A 42 6.72 16.40 -1.38
C PRO A 42 7.30 17.80 -1.47
N GLU A 43 6.42 18.79 -1.55
CA GLU A 43 6.80 20.19 -1.49
C GLU A 43 7.39 20.54 -0.12
N ALA A 44 8.18 21.61 -0.07
CA ALA A 44 8.77 22.06 1.19
C ALA A 44 7.69 22.36 2.23
N GLY A 45 7.90 21.92 3.45
CA GLY A 45 6.94 22.09 4.54
C GLY A 45 5.88 20.99 4.66
N LEU A 46 5.84 20.05 3.72
CA LEU A 46 4.98 18.88 3.83
C LEU A 46 5.69 17.73 4.54
N GLN A 47 4.90 16.91 5.20
CA GLN A 47 5.39 15.71 5.86
C GLN A 47 4.64 14.50 5.31
N GLU A 48 5.22 13.33 5.48
CA GLU A 48 4.60 12.07 5.05
C GLU A 48 4.26 11.21 6.24
N ALA A 49 3.15 10.49 6.14
CA ALA A 49 2.78 9.45 7.09
C ALA A 49 2.25 8.24 6.34
N MET A 50 2.42 7.06 6.93
CA MET A 50 1.97 5.81 6.33
C MET A 50 1.11 5.07 7.35
N PHE A 51 -0.08 4.65 6.93
CA PHE A 51 -1.05 4.00 7.81
C PHE A 51 -1.46 2.64 7.25
N GLY A 52 -1.38 1.60 8.06
CA GLY A 52 -1.88 0.28 7.74
C GLY A 52 -3.22 0.06 8.41
N MET A 53 -4.31 0.27 7.67
CA MET A 53 -5.67 0.25 8.22
C MET A 53 -6.60 -0.73 7.50
N GLY A 54 -6.06 -1.74 6.86
CA GLY A 54 -6.86 -2.73 6.13
C GLY A 54 -7.08 -2.33 4.68
N CYS A 55 -8.28 -2.60 4.15
CA CYS A 55 -8.57 -2.33 2.74
C CYS A 55 -8.33 -0.87 2.37
N PHE A 56 -7.33 -0.64 1.53
CA PHE A 56 -6.77 0.69 1.34
C PHE A 56 -7.65 1.66 0.53
N TRP A 57 -8.49 1.17 -0.40
CA TRP A 57 -9.28 2.10 -1.20
C TRP A 57 -10.31 2.87 -0.36
N GLY A 58 -10.90 2.23 0.63
CA GLY A 58 -11.83 2.90 1.54
C GLY A 58 -11.11 3.84 2.50
N VAL A 59 -9.94 3.43 2.97
CA VAL A 59 -9.09 4.25 3.84
C VAL A 59 -8.56 5.46 3.08
N GLU A 60 -8.08 5.30 1.87
CA GLU A 60 -7.61 6.41 1.05
C GLU A 60 -8.71 7.45 0.84
N ARG A 61 -9.93 7.00 0.56
CA ARG A 61 -11.07 7.89 0.38
C ARG A 61 -11.34 8.74 1.61
N MET A 62 -11.16 8.21 2.80
CA MET A 62 -11.29 8.98 4.04
C MET A 62 -10.28 10.13 4.09
N PHE A 63 -9.04 9.87 3.69
CA PHE A 63 -8.01 10.89 3.69
C PHE A 63 -8.27 12.01 2.69
N TRP A 64 -8.98 11.74 1.61
CA TRP A 64 -9.32 12.77 0.63
C TRP A 64 -10.10 13.93 1.23
N GLY A 65 -10.91 13.66 2.27
CA GLY A 65 -11.73 14.67 2.92
C GLY A 65 -11.08 15.39 4.09
N ILE A 66 -9.81 15.10 4.39
CA ILE A 66 -9.14 15.70 5.54
C ILE A 66 -8.34 16.93 5.10
N ASP A 67 -8.60 18.06 5.75
CA ASP A 67 -7.85 19.28 5.49
C ASP A 67 -6.37 19.07 5.80
N GLY A 68 -5.52 19.59 4.94
CA GLY A 68 -4.07 19.47 5.07
C GLY A 68 -3.47 18.26 4.36
N VAL A 69 -4.28 17.33 3.87
CA VAL A 69 -3.80 16.22 3.04
C VAL A 69 -3.53 16.73 1.63
N TRP A 70 -2.27 16.67 1.21
CA TRP A 70 -1.86 17.16 -0.09
C TRP A 70 -1.90 16.08 -1.16
N LEU A 71 -1.49 14.86 -0.82
CA LEU A 71 -1.44 13.72 -1.73
C LEU A 71 -1.72 12.44 -0.96
N THR A 72 -2.41 11.50 -1.60
CA THR A 72 -2.60 10.15 -1.07
C THR A 72 -2.10 9.13 -2.08
N MET A 73 -1.60 8.01 -1.59
CA MET A 73 -1.15 6.90 -2.39
C MET A 73 -1.38 5.62 -1.63
N VAL A 74 -1.78 4.57 -2.32
CA VAL A 74 -1.99 3.26 -1.71
C VAL A 74 -0.92 2.28 -2.18
N GLY A 75 -0.65 1.28 -1.37
CA GLY A 75 0.33 0.27 -1.72
C GLY A 75 0.48 -0.79 -0.65
N TYR A 76 1.58 -1.49 -0.72
CA TYR A 76 1.92 -2.58 0.17
C TYR A 76 3.28 -2.32 0.80
N ALA A 77 3.41 -2.62 2.08
CA ALA A 77 4.64 -2.31 2.80
C ALA A 77 4.95 -3.33 3.90
N ALA A 78 6.19 -3.31 4.33
CA ALA A 78 6.73 -4.07 5.46
C ALA A 78 6.89 -5.57 5.22
N GLY A 79 6.73 -6.04 4.00
CA GLY A 79 6.90 -7.45 3.65
C GLY A 79 8.21 -7.75 2.93
N TYR A 80 8.30 -8.98 2.43
CA TYR A 80 9.52 -9.49 1.79
C TYR A 80 9.42 -9.55 0.26
N THR A 81 8.24 -9.88 -0.27
CA THR A 81 8.06 -10.11 -1.71
C THR A 81 8.22 -8.80 -2.48
N PRO A 82 9.18 -8.70 -3.41
CA PRO A 82 9.36 -7.47 -4.18
C PRO A 82 8.24 -7.30 -5.22
N ASN A 83 7.75 -6.09 -5.35
CA ASN A 83 6.75 -5.68 -6.34
C ASN A 83 5.56 -6.66 -6.43
N PRO A 84 4.85 -6.94 -5.33
CA PRO A 84 3.81 -7.96 -5.30
C PRO A 84 2.56 -7.49 -6.05
N THR A 85 1.83 -8.46 -6.61
CA THR A 85 0.48 -8.21 -7.12
C THR A 85 -0.53 -8.25 -5.98
N TYR A 86 -1.74 -7.75 -6.25
CA TYR A 86 -2.85 -7.81 -5.32
C TYR A 86 -3.14 -9.26 -4.86
N GLU A 87 -3.18 -10.18 -5.81
CA GLU A 87 -3.46 -11.59 -5.53
C GLU A 87 -2.37 -12.19 -4.64
N GLU A 88 -1.13 -11.83 -4.87
CA GLU A 88 -0.01 -12.30 -4.05
C GLU A 88 -0.13 -11.80 -2.62
N VAL A 89 -0.47 -10.52 -2.43
CA VAL A 89 -0.65 -9.96 -1.08
C VAL A 89 -1.85 -10.63 -0.40
N CYS A 90 -2.94 -10.85 -1.11
CA CYS A 90 -4.13 -11.51 -0.57
C CYS A 90 -3.86 -12.94 -0.12
N SER A 91 -2.85 -13.61 -0.66
CA SER A 91 -2.48 -14.96 -0.24
C SER A 91 -1.93 -15.00 1.19
N GLY A 92 -1.47 -13.90 1.72
CA GLY A 92 -0.79 -13.82 3.02
C GLY A 92 0.68 -14.26 2.97
N LYS A 93 1.23 -14.53 1.78
CA LYS A 93 2.57 -15.10 1.63
C LYS A 93 3.62 -14.10 1.15
N THR A 94 3.31 -12.81 1.17
CA THR A 94 4.28 -11.76 0.83
C THR A 94 4.86 -11.10 2.06
N GLY A 95 4.19 -11.19 3.19
CA GLY A 95 4.52 -10.45 4.41
C GLY A 95 4.07 -9.00 4.38
N HIS A 96 3.55 -8.52 3.26
CA HIS A 96 3.13 -7.13 3.13
C HIS A 96 1.79 -6.84 3.81
N ASN A 97 1.63 -5.61 4.22
CA ASN A 97 0.39 -5.03 4.68
C ASN A 97 -0.11 -3.99 3.66
N GLU A 98 -1.42 -3.81 3.57
CA GLU A 98 -1.99 -2.72 2.79
C GLU A 98 -1.84 -1.41 3.55
N VAL A 99 -1.31 -0.39 2.89
CA VAL A 99 -1.02 0.90 3.52
C VAL A 99 -1.51 2.07 2.66
N VAL A 100 -1.80 3.18 3.33
CA VAL A 100 -2.04 4.47 2.68
C VAL A 100 -0.93 5.41 3.12
N ARG A 101 -0.26 6.04 2.15
CA ARG A 101 0.72 7.09 2.39
C ARG A 101 0.07 8.44 2.12
N VAL A 102 0.17 9.32 3.06
CA VAL A 102 -0.38 10.68 2.96
C VAL A 102 0.66 11.74 3.20
#